data_714fc10ab55776d7233b0458c1a8485b
#
_entry.id   714fc10ab55776d7233b0458c1a8485b
#
_cell.length_a   1.000
_cell.length_b   1.000
_cell.length_c   1.000
_cell.angle_alpha   90.00
_cell.angle_beta   90.00
_cell.angle_gamma   90.00
#
_symmetry.space_group_name_H-M   'P 1'
#
loop_
_entity.id
_entity.type
_entity.pdbx_description
1 polymer ?
#
loop_
_entity_poly.entity_id
_entity_poly.type
_entity_poly.pdbx_seq_one_letter_code
_entity_poly.pdbx_strand_id
1 'polypeptide(L)'
;MTRLFAITCTLLIALTTLFPASAREDDFDLGRNLYSTNYIFLDADTGQVLDAKKQDEQISIASLTKMMTVLLAIENSSSLNENITITDEMLAGLYEEQASVAGYISGDVATLLDLCYAAAVPSAADAANALALQIGGSFEKFYQMMNDKAAELGMNHTVFKSAHGLDRDGQYSTVEDMSKLLRYALKNPTFKEIFSTKEYTTQATTYYPFGIPLASTIWAYADTYGYDLTNLSGGKTGYTLQAGRCIAYWATVNDMNIIAVTAGASTNVEQYSNLSDAQTSLKNLSSWQKKTILKTNDVVSTIEYKSFMHTANIDVKMDKDISLDLPANAECTYTIDLPKKFSAELYDQNIQATITFTADNKVIYTKTISITLPREKNIFGRIILHLQNFIKG
;
A
#
# COMPACT_ATOMS: atom_id res chain seq x y z
N MET A 1 -79.72 15.91 -32.97
CA MET A 1 -78.80 16.33 -31.89
C MET A 1 -78.03 15.11 -31.42
N THR A 2 -76.87 14.88 -31.99
CA THR A 2 -76.03 13.73 -31.68
C THR A 2 -74.61 14.26 -31.33
N ARG A 3 -74.29 14.23 -30.05
CA ARG A 3 -72.95 14.64 -29.55
C ARG A 3 -71.92 13.53 -29.75
N LEU A 4 -70.90 13.79 -30.55
CA LEU A 4 -69.75 12.96 -30.70
C LEU A 4 -68.83 13.19 -29.46
N PHE A 5 -68.55 12.13 -28.69
CA PHE A 5 -67.49 12.11 -27.71
C PHE A 5 -66.18 11.68 -28.35
N ALA A 6 -65.20 12.54 -28.41
CA ALA A 6 -63.84 12.20 -28.81
C ALA A 6 -63.10 11.68 -27.58
N ILE A 7 -62.71 10.42 -27.59
CA ILE A 7 -61.82 9.84 -26.56
C ILE A 7 -60.37 10.07 -27.06
N THR A 8 -59.69 11.00 -26.39
CA THR A 8 -58.23 11.19 -26.53
C THR A 8 -57.52 10.14 -25.68
N CYS A 9 -56.96 9.15 -26.34
CA CYS A 9 -56.07 8.16 -25.71
C CYS A 9 -54.67 8.77 -25.53
N THR A 10 -54.34 9.22 -24.34
CA THR A 10 -52.99 9.68 -24.01
C THR A 10 -52.09 8.45 -23.78
N LEU A 11 -51.22 8.18 -24.73
CA LEU A 11 -50.22 7.12 -24.65
C LEU A 11 -49.12 7.61 -23.67
N LEU A 12 -49.12 7.10 -22.43
CA LEU A 12 -48.08 7.34 -21.47
C LEU A 12 -46.89 6.44 -21.81
N ILE A 13 -45.91 6.97 -22.55
CA ILE A 13 -44.63 6.29 -22.77
C ILE A 13 -43.87 6.39 -21.45
N ALA A 14 -43.86 5.34 -20.66
CA ALA A 14 -42.96 5.21 -19.52
C ALA A 14 -41.54 5.02 -20.08
N LEU A 15 -40.79 6.09 -20.13
CA LEU A 15 -39.32 6.03 -20.32
C LEU A 15 -38.73 5.41 -19.05
N THR A 16 -38.54 4.09 -19.04
CA THR A 16 -37.69 3.46 -18.05
C THR A 16 -36.25 3.84 -18.35
N THR A 17 -35.82 4.93 -17.75
CA THR A 17 -34.38 5.18 -17.64
C THR A 17 -33.81 4.06 -16.79
N LEU A 18 -33.08 3.16 -17.42
CA LEU A 18 -32.18 2.24 -16.73
C LEU A 18 -31.13 3.11 -16.02
N PHE A 19 -31.41 3.48 -14.76
CA PHE A 19 -30.35 3.97 -13.89
C PHE A 19 -29.35 2.82 -13.72
N PRO A 20 -28.06 3.02 -13.97
CA PRO A 20 -27.07 2.03 -13.60
C PRO A 20 -27.27 1.73 -12.11
N ALA A 21 -27.27 0.45 -11.76
CA ALA A 21 -27.38 0.07 -10.35
C ALA A 21 -26.22 0.76 -9.60
N SER A 22 -26.57 1.61 -8.62
CA SER A 22 -25.59 2.20 -7.70
C SER A 22 -24.83 1.07 -7.01
N ALA A 23 -23.55 1.26 -6.75
CA ALA A 23 -22.76 0.31 -5.98
C ALA A 23 -23.42 0.12 -4.61
N ARG A 24 -23.40 -1.13 -4.12
CA ARG A 24 -23.93 -1.46 -2.79
C ARG A 24 -22.82 -1.29 -1.76
N GLU A 25 -23.16 -1.08 -0.51
CA GLU A 25 -22.19 -1.02 0.59
C GLU A 25 -21.27 -2.24 0.61
N ASP A 26 -21.80 -3.42 0.30
CA ASP A 26 -21.05 -4.67 0.18
C ASP A 26 -19.99 -4.66 -0.95
N ASP A 27 -20.13 -3.81 -1.95
CA ASP A 27 -19.18 -3.71 -3.07
C ASP A 27 -17.85 -3.07 -2.63
N PHE A 28 -17.86 -2.30 -1.50
CA PHE A 28 -16.68 -1.70 -0.88
C PHE A 28 -16.04 -2.59 0.19
N ASP A 29 -16.64 -3.72 0.55
CA ASP A 29 -16.14 -4.66 1.55
C ASP A 29 -15.22 -5.70 0.89
N LEU A 30 -13.94 -5.34 0.70
CA LEU A 30 -12.92 -6.25 0.19
C LEU A 30 -12.56 -7.33 1.20
N GLY A 31 -12.77 -7.05 2.47
CA GLY A 31 -12.54 -7.97 3.59
C GLY A 31 -13.68 -8.95 3.84
N ARG A 32 -14.72 -8.94 3.02
CA ARG A 32 -15.85 -9.87 3.14
C ARG A 32 -15.38 -11.32 3.03
N ASN A 33 -15.76 -12.12 4.02
CA ASN A 33 -15.45 -13.56 4.13
C ASN A 33 -13.97 -13.88 4.33
N LEU A 34 -13.15 -12.96 4.86
CA LEU A 34 -11.80 -13.26 5.28
C LEU A 34 -11.80 -13.91 6.68
N TYR A 35 -10.83 -14.78 6.89
CA TYR A 35 -10.51 -15.36 8.21
C TYR A 35 -9.70 -14.42 9.08
N SER A 36 -8.96 -13.48 8.47
CA SER A 36 -8.14 -12.49 9.15
C SER A 36 -9.00 -11.49 9.93
N THR A 37 -8.57 -11.20 11.17
CA THR A 37 -9.24 -10.22 12.05
C THR A 37 -8.85 -8.79 11.73
N ASN A 38 -7.63 -8.60 11.21
CA ASN A 38 -7.04 -7.31 10.88
C ASN A 38 -6.60 -7.32 9.42
N TYR A 39 -6.99 -6.30 8.66
CA TYR A 39 -6.55 -6.17 7.27
C TYR A 39 -6.53 -4.73 6.78
N ILE A 40 -5.77 -4.50 5.72
CA ILE A 40 -5.76 -3.27 4.93
C ILE A 40 -5.50 -3.62 3.46
N PHE A 41 -6.26 -2.98 2.57
CA PHE A 41 -6.08 -2.98 1.12
C PHE A 41 -5.87 -1.55 0.66
N LEU A 42 -4.84 -1.30 -0.13
CA LEU A 42 -4.56 0.04 -0.65
C LEU A 42 -4.00 0.00 -2.07
N ASP A 43 -4.23 1.07 -2.83
CA ASP A 43 -3.54 1.32 -4.10
C ASP A 43 -2.08 1.68 -3.84
N ALA A 44 -1.15 0.93 -4.43
CA ALA A 44 0.29 1.09 -4.21
C ALA A 44 0.81 2.44 -4.70
N ASP A 45 0.23 2.98 -5.78
CA ASP A 45 0.69 4.19 -6.45
C ASP A 45 0.26 5.44 -5.68
N THR A 46 -1.02 5.54 -5.34
CA THR A 46 -1.61 6.72 -4.69
C THR A 46 -1.58 6.63 -3.17
N GLY A 47 -1.67 5.43 -2.59
CA GLY A 47 -1.88 5.18 -1.18
C GLY A 47 -3.35 5.33 -0.76
N GLN A 48 -4.29 5.35 -1.73
CA GLN A 48 -5.71 5.28 -1.43
C GLN A 48 -6.00 3.99 -0.66
N VAL A 49 -6.56 4.10 0.53
CA VAL A 49 -7.08 2.93 1.27
C VAL A 49 -8.41 2.54 0.64
N LEU A 50 -8.50 1.30 0.17
CA LEU A 50 -9.68 0.75 -0.51
C LEU A 50 -10.65 0.15 0.50
N ASP A 51 -10.10 -0.57 1.49
CA ASP A 51 -10.83 -1.16 2.61
C ASP A 51 -9.87 -1.49 3.75
N ALA A 52 -10.32 -1.38 4.99
CA ALA A 52 -9.52 -1.72 6.16
C ALA A 52 -10.38 -2.08 7.36
N LYS A 53 -9.86 -2.97 8.20
CA LYS A 53 -10.46 -3.35 9.48
C LYS A 53 -9.39 -3.47 10.54
N LYS A 54 -9.60 -2.78 11.67
CA LYS A 54 -8.68 -2.79 12.81
C LYS A 54 -7.23 -2.50 12.39
N GLN A 55 -7.06 -1.59 11.44
CA GLN A 55 -5.77 -1.34 10.79
C GLN A 55 -4.69 -0.84 11.74
N ASP A 56 -5.10 -0.13 12.82
CA ASP A 56 -4.21 0.49 13.83
C ASP A 56 -4.04 -0.39 15.09
N GLU A 57 -4.71 -1.54 15.16
CA GLU A 57 -4.61 -2.45 16.31
C GLU A 57 -3.23 -3.11 16.35
N GLN A 58 -2.53 -3.01 17.48
CA GLN A 58 -1.23 -3.64 17.68
C GLN A 58 -1.39 -5.16 17.76
N ILE A 59 -0.67 -5.86 16.93
CA ILE A 59 -0.70 -7.32 16.79
C ILE A 59 0.71 -7.87 16.61
N SER A 60 0.89 -9.16 16.85
CA SER A 60 2.07 -9.89 16.38
C SER A 60 1.95 -10.09 14.86
N ILE A 61 3.06 -9.92 14.15
CA ILE A 61 3.12 -9.96 12.68
C ILE A 61 3.96 -11.12 12.13
N ALA A 62 4.47 -11.94 13.04
CA ALA A 62 5.29 -13.09 12.69
C ALA A 62 6.39 -12.74 11.66
N SER A 63 6.63 -13.65 10.71
CA SER A 63 7.67 -13.51 9.68
C SER A 63 7.45 -12.38 8.65
N LEU A 64 6.37 -11.60 8.74
CA LEU A 64 6.28 -10.34 7.97
C LEU A 64 7.42 -9.37 8.36
N THR A 65 7.95 -9.50 9.58
CA THR A 65 9.16 -8.82 10.08
C THR A 65 10.33 -8.90 9.11
N LYS A 66 10.49 -10.05 8.41
CA LYS A 66 11.61 -10.26 7.47
C LYS A 66 11.59 -9.33 6.26
N MET A 67 10.46 -8.65 5.99
CA MET A 67 10.43 -7.58 4.98
C MET A 67 11.36 -6.43 5.40
N MET A 68 11.34 -6.01 6.67
CA MET A 68 12.26 -4.99 7.19
C MET A 68 13.70 -5.48 7.18
N THR A 69 13.94 -6.72 7.58
CA THR A 69 15.29 -7.33 7.62
C THR A 69 15.95 -7.33 6.25
N VAL A 70 15.24 -7.82 5.23
CA VAL A 70 15.76 -7.88 3.85
C VAL A 70 15.91 -6.47 3.27
N LEU A 71 14.97 -5.56 3.52
CA LEU A 71 15.07 -4.17 3.09
C LEU A 71 16.34 -3.50 3.62
N LEU A 72 16.59 -3.62 4.93
CA LEU A 72 17.79 -3.04 5.57
C LEU A 72 19.07 -3.68 5.05
N ALA A 73 19.08 -4.99 4.79
CA ALA A 73 20.23 -5.67 4.21
C ALA A 73 20.56 -5.11 2.81
N ILE A 74 19.56 -4.89 1.98
CA ILE A 74 19.73 -4.31 0.65
C ILE A 74 20.21 -2.85 0.72
N GLU A 75 19.62 -2.04 1.62
CA GLU A 75 19.91 -0.61 1.71
C GLU A 75 21.27 -0.30 2.36
N ASN A 76 21.77 -1.17 3.23
CA ASN A 76 22.99 -0.91 4.02
C ASN A 76 24.19 -1.76 3.59
N SER A 77 24.06 -2.61 2.58
CA SER A 77 25.19 -3.35 2.04
C SER A 77 25.93 -2.56 0.95
N SER A 78 27.24 -2.70 0.89
CA SER A 78 28.06 -2.16 -0.21
C SER A 78 27.98 -3.06 -1.46
N SER A 79 27.72 -4.34 -1.26
CA SER A 79 27.60 -5.35 -2.32
C SER A 79 26.76 -6.53 -1.86
N LEU A 80 25.74 -6.89 -2.61
CA LEU A 80 24.95 -8.10 -2.36
C LEU A 80 25.73 -9.40 -2.66
N ASN A 81 26.86 -9.32 -3.36
CA ASN A 81 27.75 -10.46 -3.62
C ASN A 81 28.80 -10.67 -2.54
N GLU A 82 28.73 -9.92 -1.42
CA GLU A 82 29.63 -10.12 -0.29
C GLU A 82 29.41 -11.51 0.32
N ASN A 83 30.51 -12.20 0.59
CA ASN A 83 30.50 -13.52 1.21
C ASN A 83 30.42 -13.40 2.73
N ILE A 84 29.44 -14.08 3.32
CA ILE A 84 29.16 -14.13 4.74
C ILE A 84 29.43 -15.54 5.25
N THR A 85 30.28 -15.66 6.26
CA THR A 85 30.48 -16.94 6.95
C THR A 85 29.43 -17.11 8.03
N ILE A 86 28.67 -18.20 7.93
CA ILE A 86 27.62 -18.53 8.92
C ILE A 86 28.31 -18.96 10.21
N THR A 87 27.89 -18.40 11.33
CA THR A 87 28.42 -18.67 12.68
C THR A 87 27.39 -19.35 13.56
N ASP A 88 27.87 -19.97 14.66
CA ASP A 88 26.99 -20.57 15.66
C ASP A 88 26.02 -19.55 16.27
N GLU A 89 26.45 -18.30 16.43
CA GLU A 89 25.62 -17.21 16.95
C GLU A 89 24.40 -16.91 16.04
N MET A 90 24.57 -17.00 14.70
CA MET A 90 23.48 -16.80 13.74
C MET A 90 22.42 -17.90 13.81
N LEU A 91 22.80 -19.08 14.28
CA LEU A 91 21.94 -20.28 14.35
C LEU A 91 21.38 -20.52 15.74
N ALA A 92 21.89 -19.83 16.77
CA ALA A 92 21.58 -20.08 18.17
C ALA A 92 20.07 -19.93 18.46
N GLY A 93 19.50 -20.90 19.18
CA GLY A 93 18.11 -20.88 19.65
C GLY A 93 17.05 -21.21 18.60
N LEU A 94 17.39 -21.25 17.30
CA LEU A 94 16.40 -21.44 16.23
C LEU A 94 15.74 -22.82 16.23
N TYR A 95 16.47 -23.85 16.65
CA TYR A 95 15.95 -25.21 16.75
C TYR A 95 14.94 -25.33 17.89
N GLU A 96 15.27 -24.80 19.05
CA GLU A 96 14.43 -24.80 20.27
C GLU A 96 13.13 -23.99 20.02
N GLU A 97 13.22 -22.93 19.26
CA GLU A 97 12.09 -22.07 18.87
C GLU A 97 11.29 -22.63 17.69
N GLN A 98 11.68 -23.78 17.15
CA GLN A 98 11.04 -24.40 15.98
C GLN A 98 10.93 -23.42 14.78
N ALA A 99 11.96 -22.61 14.59
CA ALA A 99 12.02 -21.62 13.53
C ALA A 99 12.10 -22.30 12.14
N SER A 100 11.46 -21.69 11.14
CA SER A 100 11.73 -22.04 9.74
C SER A 100 13.16 -21.65 9.38
N VAL A 101 13.95 -22.56 8.82
CA VAL A 101 15.34 -22.33 8.43
C VAL A 101 15.58 -22.79 6.99
N ALA A 102 16.57 -22.21 6.32
CA ALA A 102 17.04 -22.69 5.01
C ALA A 102 17.93 -23.92 5.15
N GLY A 103 18.55 -24.10 6.31
CA GLY A 103 19.41 -25.24 6.63
C GLY A 103 20.90 -24.91 6.55
N TYR A 104 21.28 -23.64 6.61
CA TYR A 104 22.69 -23.26 6.73
C TYR A 104 23.33 -23.87 7.98
N ILE A 105 24.60 -24.24 7.85
CA ILE A 105 25.40 -24.86 8.92
C ILE A 105 26.56 -23.93 9.28
N SER A 106 27.02 -23.94 10.52
CA SER A 106 28.17 -23.17 10.95
C SER A 106 29.41 -23.50 10.09
N GLY A 107 30.06 -22.47 9.58
CA GLY A 107 31.17 -22.58 8.63
C GLY A 107 30.75 -22.56 7.16
N ASP A 108 29.45 -22.59 6.81
CA ASP A 108 29.01 -22.30 5.46
C ASP A 108 29.37 -20.88 5.05
N VAL A 109 29.58 -20.67 3.76
CA VAL A 109 29.79 -19.36 3.17
C VAL A 109 28.67 -19.11 2.17
N ALA A 110 27.84 -18.10 2.41
CA ALA A 110 26.74 -17.67 1.54
C ALA A 110 26.94 -16.22 1.10
N THR A 111 26.42 -15.85 -0.07
CA THR A 111 26.38 -14.43 -0.42
C THR A 111 25.26 -13.72 0.35
N LEU A 112 25.43 -12.42 0.56
CA LEU A 112 24.38 -11.58 1.16
C LEU A 112 23.06 -11.66 0.35
N LEU A 113 23.16 -11.77 -0.98
CA LEU A 113 22.01 -11.97 -1.87
C LEU A 113 21.31 -13.31 -1.60
N ASP A 114 22.07 -14.42 -1.49
CA ASP A 114 21.49 -15.73 -1.16
C ASP A 114 20.76 -15.71 0.19
N LEU A 115 21.32 -15.01 1.19
CA LEU A 115 20.68 -14.84 2.49
C LEU A 115 19.40 -14.01 2.40
N CYS A 116 19.35 -12.97 1.54
CA CYS A 116 18.12 -12.21 1.28
C CYS A 116 17.03 -13.11 0.66
N TYR A 117 17.38 -13.92 -0.34
CA TYR A 117 16.46 -14.90 -0.91
C TYR A 117 16.00 -15.93 0.12
N ALA A 118 16.91 -16.45 0.93
CA ALA A 118 16.57 -17.43 1.96
C ALA A 118 15.64 -16.84 3.04
N ALA A 119 15.85 -15.60 3.47
CA ALA A 119 14.97 -14.94 4.41
C ALA A 119 13.58 -14.64 3.83
N ALA A 120 13.50 -14.26 2.55
CA ALA A 120 12.25 -13.88 1.89
C ALA A 120 11.43 -15.09 1.43
N VAL A 121 12.03 -15.98 0.64
CA VAL A 121 11.35 -17.04 -0.13
C VAL A 121 10.82 -18.17 0.77
N PRO A 122 11.64 -18.98 1.47
CA PRO A 122 11.18 -19.99 2.43
C PRO A 122 10.93 -19.43 3.83
N SER A 123 11.15 -18.13 4.05
CA SER A 123 11.00 -17.51 5.38
C SER A 123 12.07 -17.92 6.40
N ALA A 124 13.30 -18.16 5.98
CA ALA A 124 14.37 -18.69 6.81
C ALA A 124 14.83 -17.73 7.92
N ALA A 125 14.86 -18.19 9.17
CA ALA A 125 15.28 -17.41 10.32
C ALA A 125 16.81 -17.38 10.48
N ASP A 126 17.51 -18.46 10.11
CA ASP A 126 18.97 -18.56 10.05
C ASP A 126 19.55 -17.48 9.12
N ALA A 127 18.99 -17.35 7.92
CA ALA A 127 19.35 -16.29 7.00
C ALA A 127 19.02 -14.88 7.54
N ALA A 128 17.86 -14.68 8.18
CA ALA A 128 17.50 -13.41 8.76
C ALA A 128 18.45 -12.98 9.90
N ASN A 129 18.88 -13.92 10.76
CA ASN A 129 19.87 -13.66 11.78
C ASN A 129 21.26 -13.36 11.19
N ALA A 130 21.66 -14.09 10.13
CA ALA A 130 22.92 -13.82 9.43
C ALA A 130 22.94 -12.41 8.84
N LEU A 131 21.86 -11.97 8.18
CA LEU A 131 21.71 -10.61 7.69
C LEU A 131 21.78 -9.58 8.84
N ALA A 132 21.12 -9.85 9.96
CA ALA A 132 21.10 -8.95 11.10
C ALA A 132 22.50 -8.74 11.70
N LEU A 133 23.24 -9.80 11.92
CA LEU A 133 24.60 -9.72 12.47
C LEU A 133 25.58 -9.10 11.46
N GLN A 134 25.48 -9.42 10.18
CA GLN A 134 26.34 -8.87 9.15
C GLN A 134 26.13 -7.34 9.01
N ILE A 135 24.91 -6.88 8.98
CA ILE A 135 24.57 -5.47 8.73
C ILE A 135 24.68 -4.64 10.01
N GLY A 136 24.19 -5.16 11.14
CA GLY A 136 24.17 -4.43 12.41
C GLY A 136 25.47 -4.56 13.23
N GLY A 137 26.24 -5.61 13.00
CA GLY A 137 27.40 -6.00 13.84
C GLY A 137 27.00 -6.58 15.20
N SER A 138 25.73 -6.43 15.60
CA SER A 138 25.09 -7.13 16.71
C SER A 138 23.57 -7.11 16.51
N PHE A 139 22.84 -8.03 17.18
CA PHE A 139 21.38 -8.07 17.12
C PHE A 139 20.76 -6.77 17.65
N GLU A 140 21.24 -6.24 18.77
CA GLU A 140 20.71 -5.02 19.40
C GLU A 140 20.83 -3.83 18.44
N LYS A 141 21.98 -3.65 17.79
CA LYS A 141 22.17 -2.56 16.80
C LYS A 141 21.26 -2.75 15.59
N PHE A 142 21.10 -3.98 15.12
CA PHE A 142 20.21 -4.23 14.00
C PHE A 142 18.75 -3.96 14.36
N TYR A 143 18.28 -4.35 15.55
CA TYR A 143 16.92 -4.02 16.02
C TYR A 143 16.74 -2.49 16.18
N GLN A 144 17.78 -1.79 16.60
CA GLN A 144 17.74 -0.31 16.59
C GLN A 144 17.58 0.22 15.17
N MET A 145 18.34 -0.28 14.18
CA MET A 145 18.18 0.11 12.78
C MET A 145 16.77 -0.17 12.25
N MET A 146 16.18 -1.32 12.61
CA MET A 146 14.79 -1.65 12.23
C MET A 146 13.80 -0.63 12.79
N ASN A 147 13.95 -0.24 14.05
CA ASN A 147 13.07 0.72 14.71
C ASN A 147 13.30 2.16 14.20
N ASP A 148 14.53 2.55 13.88
CA ASP A 148 14.84 3.83 13.26
C ASP A 148 14.21 3.94 11.85
N LYS A 149 14.29 2.87 11.05
CA LYS A 149 13.62 2.80 9.74
C LYS A 149 12.11 2.83 9.90
N ALA A 150 11.54 2.15 10.89
CA ALA A 150 10.11 2.20 11.18
C ALA A 150 9.68 3.64 11.48
N ALA A 151 10.43 4.37 12.31
CA ALA A 151 10.16 5.79 12.58
C ALA A 151 10.26 6.67 11.32
N GLU A 152 11.29 6.45 10.48
CA GLU A 152 11.46 7.14 9.18
C GLU A 152 10.24 6.95 8.27
N LEU A 153 9.68 5.73 8.25
CA LEU A 153 8.52 5.38 7.43
C LEU A 153 7.17 5.79 8.05
N GLY A 154 7.18 6.37 9.25
CA GLY A 154 5.96 6.73 9.98
C GLY A 154 5.18 5.53 10.49
N MET A 155 5.88 4.43 10.80
CA MET A 155 5.31 3.23 11.42
C MET A 155 5.24 3.41 12.95
N ASN A 156 4.34 4.31 13.39
CA ASN A 156 4.31 4.80 14.76
C ASN A 156 3.79 3.77 15.79
N HIS A 157 3.22 2.67 15.33
CA HIS A 157 2.67 1.60 16.15
C HIS A 157 3.46 0.30 15.96
N THR A 158 4.78 0.41 15.75
CA THR A 158 5.65 -0.73 15.46
C THR A 158 6.89 -0.73 16.35
N VAL A 159 7.21 -1.88 16.92
CA VAL A 159 8.45 -2.16 17.63
C VAL A 159 9.00 -3.51 17.19
N PHE A 160 10.22 -3.53 16.67
CA PHE A 160 10.95 -4.73 16.30
C PHE A 160 11.92 -5.12 17.41
N LYS A 161 11.94 -6.42 17.78
CA LYS A 161 12.88 -7.02 18.74
C LYS A 161 13.47 -8.34 18.26
N SER A 162 13.25 -8.67 16.98
CA SER A 162 13.88 -9.81 16.33
C SER A 162 13.98 -9.54 14.81
N ALA A 163 14.98 -10.12 14.15
CA ALA A 163 15.14 -10.03 12.72
C ALA A 163 14.19 -10.98 11.96
N HIS A 164 13.72 -12.04 12.59
CA HIS A 164 12.95 -13.12 11.97
C HIS A 164 11.45 -13.10 12.30
N GLY A 165 11.04 -12.40 13.36
CA GLY A 165 9.63 -12.20 13.70
C GLY A 165 9.00 -13.28 14.56
N LEU A 166 9.76 -14.18 15.20
CA LEU A 166 9.24 -14.99 16.28
C LEU A 166 8.84 -14.09 17.45
N ASP A 167 7.84 -14.52 18.21
CA ASP A 167 7.26 -13.72 19.28
C ASP A 167 8.30 -13.31 20.33
N ARG A 168 8.32 -12.03 20.67
CA ARG A 168 9.17 -11.43 21.70
C ARG A 168 8.35 -10.43 22.51
N ASP A 169 8.56 -10.38 23.81
CA ASP A 169 7.87 -9.43 24.67
C ASP A 169 8.08 -7.98 24.21
N GLY A 170 6.96 -7.30 23.92
CA GLY A 170 6.95 -5.93 23.43
C GLY A 170 7.36 -5.78 21.98
N GLN A 171 7.36 -6.86 21.17
CA GLN A 171 7.39 -6.79 19.70
C GLN A 171 5.96 -6.77 19.16
N TYR A 172 5.64 -5.78 18.37
CA TYR A 172 4.33 -5.63 17.74
C TYR A 172 4.41 -4.73 16.49
N SER A 173 3.37 -4.79 15.68
CA SER A 173 3.13 -3.84 14.60
C SER A 173 1.62 -3.73 14.33
N THR A 174 1.23 -3.07 13.25
CA THR A 174 -0.15 -3.02 12.74
C THR A 174 -0.16 -3.37 11.27
N VAL A 175 -1.32 -3.75 10.73
CA VAL A 175 -1.43 -4.00 9.28
C VAL A 175 -1.22 -2.71 8.48
N GLU A 176 -1.59 -1.54 9.03
CA GLU A 176 -1.30 -0.25 8.41
C GLU A 176 0.20 0.01 8.31
N ASP A 177 0.95 -0.14 9.42
CA ASP A 177 2.39 0.10 9.41
C ASP A 177 3.12 -0.88 8.49
N MET A 178 2.73 -2.15 8.46
CA MET A 178 3.30 -3.13 7.54
C MET A 178 2.97 -2.81 6.08
N SER A 179 1.83 -2.18 5.81
CA SER A 179 1.49 -1.71 4.45
C SER A 179 2.38 -0.53 4.01
N LYS A 180 2.72 0.38 4.93
CA LYS A 180 3.70 1.47 4.69
C LYS A 180 5.07 0.91 4.35
N LEU A 181 5.53 -0.09 5.13
CA LEU A 181 6.79 -0.78 4.87
C LEU A 181 6.80 -1.42 3.47
N LEU A 182 5.78 -2.22 3.14
CA LEU A 182 5.72 -2.90 1.85
C LEU A 182 5.65 -1.89 0.70
N ARG A 183 4.85 -0.83 0.82
CA ARG A 183 4.74 0.22 -0.19
C ARG A 183 6.06 0.95 -0.42
N TYR A 184 6.84 1.18 0.62
CA TYR A 184 8.19 1.75 0.49
C TYR A 184 9.15 0.77 -0.17
N ALA A 185 9.19 -0.47 0.33
CA ALA A 185 10.13 -1.50 -0.11
C ALA A 185 9.96 -1.87 -1.59
N LEU A 186 8.73 -1.88 -2.10
CA LEU A 186 8.43 -2.16 -3.52
C LEU A 186 9.01 -1.14 -4.51
N LYS A 187 9.46 0.03 -4.05
CA LYS A 187 10.19 1.00 -4.88
C LYS A 187 11.62 0.56 -5.15
N ASN A 188 12.17 -0.34 -4.33
CA ASN A 188 13.47 -0.94 -4.55
C ASN A 188 13.33 -2.15 -5.50
N PRO A 189 13.95 -2.12 -6.69
CA PRO A 189 13.78 -3.18 -7.68
C PRO A 189 14.31 -4.53 -7.19
N THR A 190 15.41 -4.55 -6.43
CA THR A 190 15.98 -5.78 -5.87
C THR A 190 15.06 -6.41 -4.83
N PHE A 191 14.48 -5.59 -3.93
CA PHE A 191 13.47 -6.08 -2.99
C PHE A 191 12.28 -6.68 -3.73
N LYS A 192 11.75 -5.95 -4.73
CA LYS A 192 10.62 -6.40 -5.53
C LYS A 192 10.91 -7.73 -6.23
N GLU A 193 12.10 -7.89 -6.83
CA GLU A 193 12.53 -9.13 -7.47
C GLU A 193 12.55 -10.29 -6.46
N ILE A 194 13.23 -10.14 -5.32
CA ILE A 194 13.37 -11.17 -4.29
C ILE A 194 11.99 -11.65 -3.79
N PHE A 195 11.10 -10.73 -3.45
CA PHE A 195 9.77 -11.06 -2.92
C PHE A 195 8.75 -11.48 -4.00
N SER A 196 9.09 -11.37 -5.30
CA SER A 196 8.33 -11.96 -6.41
C SER A 196 8.80 -13.37 -6.78
N THR A 197 9.92 -13.82 -6.23
CA THR A 197 10.55 -15.08 -6.63
C THR A 197 9.80 -16.27 -6.08
N LYS A 198 9.47 -17.21 -6.95
CA LYS A 198 8.78 -18.46 -6.59
C LYS A 198 9.75 -19.52 -6.11
N GLU A 199 10.85 -19.69 -6.84
CA GLU A 199 11.89 -20.66 -6.56
C GLU A 199 13.26 -20.03 -6.81
N TYR A 200 14.23 -20.36 -5.99
CA TYR A 200 15.61 -19.91 -6.11
C TYR A 200 16.55 -21.01 -5.61
N THR A 201 17.69 -21.17 -6.22
CA THR A 201 18.76 -22.03 -5.70
C THR A 201 19.95 -21.15 -5.37
N THR A 202 20.43 -21.22 -4.14
CA THR A 202 21.60 -20.45 -3.70
C THR A 202 22.85 -20.88 -4.47
N GLN A 203 23.90 -20.09 -4.39
CA GLN A 203 25.21 -20.55 -4.80
C GLN A 203 25.65 -21.77 -3.98
N ALA A 204 26.60 -22.55 -4.52
CA ALA A 204 27.20 -23.66 -3.78
C ALA A 204 27.85 -23.14 -2.48
N THR A 205 27.62 -23.85 -1.38
CA THR A 205 28.30 -23.63 -0.10
C THR A 205 29.26 -24.76 0.21
N THR A 206 29.97 -24.69 1.32
CA THR A 206 30.89 -25.75 1.76
C THR A 206 30.16 -27.09 1.95
N TYR A 207 28.95 -27.07 2.47
CA TYR A 207 28.18 -28.29 2.78
C TYR A 207 27.10 -28.59 1.74
N TYR A 208 26.75 -27.63 0.88
CA TYR A 208 25.75 -27.78 -0.17
C TYR A 208 26.40 -27.49 -1.55
N PRO A 209 27.08 -28.45 -2.15
CA PRO A 209 27.87 -28.26 -3.39
C PRO A 209 26.99 -27.93 -4.61
N PHE A 210 25.68 -28.14 -4.53
CA PHE A 210 24.69 -27.78 -5.56
C PHE A 210 23.81 -26.60 -5.18
N GLY A 211 24.14 -25.89 -4.10
CA GLY A 211 23.29 -24.86 -3.50
C GLY A 211 22.12 -25.41 -2.70
N ILE A 212 21.39 -24.53 -2.04
CA ILE A 212 20.18 -24.83 -1.27
C ILE A 212 18.97 -24.46 -2.10
N PRO A 213 18.08 -25.41 -2.47
CA PRO A 213 16.83 -25.09 -3.17
C PRO A 213 15.85 -24.42 -2.22
N LEU A 214 15.35 -23.25 -2.59
CA LEU A 214 14.42 -22.43 -1.85
C LEU A 214 13.10 -22.31 -2.60
N ALA A 215 11.97 -22.62 -1.96
CA ALA A 215 10.64 -22.48 -2.54
C ALA A 215 9.80 -21.50 -1.71
N SER A 216 9.07 -20.64 -2.39
CA SER A 216 8.21 -19.65 -1.72
C SER A 216 7.05 -20.31 -1.00
N THR A 217 6.87 -19.93 0.27
CA THR A 217 5.76 -20.41 1.10
C THR A 217 4.37 -20.00 0.56
N ILE A 218 4.29 -19.00 -0.30
CA ILE A 218 3.03 -18.61 -0.95
C ILE A 218 2.69 -19.63 -2.04
N TRP A 219 3.55 -19.75 -3.07
CA TRP A 219 3.21 -20.54 -4.26
C TRP A 219 3.28 -22.03 -4.01
N ALA A 220 4.26 -22.50 -3.25
CA ALA A 220 4.37 -23.93 -2.91
C ALA A 220 3.12 -24.44 -2.18
N TYR A 221 2.57 -23.66 -1.25
CA TYR A 221 1.35 -24.05 -0.57
C TYR A 221 0.09 -23.79 -1.41
N ALA A 222 0.07 -22.71 -2.20
CA ALA A 222 -1.04 -22.46 -3.11
C ALA A 222 -1.21 -23.62 -4.11
N ASP A 223 -0.12 -24.08 -4.73
CA ASP A 223 -0.13 -25.21 -5.64
C ASP A 223 -0.54 -26.51 -4.94
N THR A 224 -0.03 -26.77 -3.72
CA THR A 224 -0.34 -27.97 -2.95
C THR A 224 -1.81 -28.04 -2.54
N TYR A 225 -2.41 -26.92 -2.16
CA TYR A 225 -3.76 -26.84 -1.60
C TYR A 225 -4.81 -26.28 -2.56
N GLY A 226 -4.42 -25.94 -3.79
CA GLY A 226 -5.34 -25.54 -4.86
C GLY A 226 -5.88 -24.11 -4.75
N TYR A 227 -5.11 -23.19 -4.17
CA TYR A 227 -5.49 -21.77 -4.12
C TYR A 227 -5.12 -21.07 -5.45
N ASP A 228 -6.08 -20.38 -6.05
CA ASP A 228 -5.84 -19.55 -7.23
C ASP A 228 -5.31 -18.17 -6.83
N LEU A 229 -4.02 -17.96 -7.01
CA LEU A 229 -3.32 -16.72 -6.76
C LEU A 229 -2.72 -16.10 -8.04
N THR A 230 -3.37 -16.32 -9.19
CA THR A 230 -2.86 -15.92 -10.53
C THR A 230 -2.50 -14.43 -10.59
N ASN A 231 -3.27 -13.55 -9.96
CA ASN A 231 -3.03 -12.10 -9.96
C ASN A 231 -2.04 -11.63 -8.88
N LEU A 232 -1.58 -12.52 -7.99
CA LEU A 232 -0.62 -12.18 -6.95
C LEU A 232 0.79 -12.11 -7.56
N SER A 233 1.44 -10.97 -7.42
CA SER A 233 2.75 -10.70 -8.02
C SER A 233 3.92 -11.03 -7.09
N GLY A 234 3.69 -11.00 -5.78
CA GLY A 234 4.70 -11.32 -4.78
C GLY A 234 4.21 -11.03 -3.36
N GLY A 235 4.98 -11.46 -2.36
CA GLY A 235 4.59 -11.24 -0.98
C GLY A 235 5.37 -12.04 0.04
N LYS A 236 4.87 -12.01 1.28
CA LYS A 236 5.44 -12.70 2.44
C LYS A 236 4.35 -13.26 3.33
N THR A 237 4.47 -14.54 3.73
CA THR A 237 3.63 -15.15 4.76
C THR A 237 4.26 -15.02 6.14
N GLY A 238 3.43 -15.10 7.18
CA GLY A 238 3.86 -15.19 8.58
C GLY A 238 2.95 -16.12 9.36
N TYR A 239 3.51 -16.76 10.37
CA TYR A 239 2.77 -17.55 11.34
C TYR A 239 3.53 -17.67 12.67
N THR A 240 2.85 -17.36 13.74
CA THR A 240 3.15 -17.80 15.12
C THR A 240 1.83 -18.10 15.82
N LEU A 241 1.89 -18.74 16.98
CA LEU A 241 0.65 -18.98 17.76
C LEU A 241 -0.03 -17.68 18.17
N GLN A 242 0.73 -16.62 18.45
CA GLN A 242 0.21 -15.32 18.85
C GLN A 242 -0.32 -14.51 17.64
N ALA A 243 0.39 -14.54 16.52
CA ALA A 243 0.01 -13.79 15.31
C ALA A 243 -1.16 -14.40 14.54
N GLY A 244 -1.41 -15.70 14.71
CA GLY A 244 -2.20 -16.44 13.73
C GLY A 244 -1.50 -16.48 12.38
N ARG A 245 -2.23 -16.74 11.31
CA ARG A 245 -1.69 -16.67 9.95
C ARG A 245 -1.78 -15.26 9.41
N CYS A 246 -0.66 -14.80 8.82
CA CYS A 246 -0.52 -13.49 8.24
C CYS A 246 -0.04 -13.58 6.78
N ILE A 247 -0.39 -12.60 5.98
CA ILE A 247 0.20 -12.41 4.64
C ILE A 247 0.27 -10.92 4.31
N ALA A 248 1.38 -10.51 3.72
CA ALA A 248 1.55 -9.23 3.05
C ALA A 248 1.88 -9.50 1.58
N TYR A 249 1.14 -8.92 0.64
CA TYR A 249 1.34 -9.17 -0.77
C TYR A 249 1.05 -7.94 -1.62
N TRP A 250 1.50 -7.98 -2.87
CA TRP A 250 1.04 -7.05 -3.90
C TRP A 250 0.54 -7.84 -5.11
N ALA A 251 -0.39 -7.20 -5.81
CA ALA A 251 -1.09 -7.80 -6.93
C ALA A 251 -1.39 -6.75 -7.99
N THR A 252 -1.59 -7.19 -9.23
CA THR A 252 -2.13 -6.35 -10.29
C THR A 252 -3.47 -6.93 -10.74
N VAL A 253 -4.54 -6.17 -10.54
CA VAL A 253 -5.91 -6.57 -10.87
C VAL A 253 -6.58 -5.41 -11.64
N ASN A 254 -7.05 -5.65 -12.86
CA ASN A 254 -7.73 -4.62 -13.69
C ASN A 254 -6.96 -3.27 -13.75
N ASP A 255 -5.65 -3.34 -14.02
CA ASP A 255 -4.72 -2.19 -14.06
C ASP A 255 -4.54 -1.44 -12.71
N MET A 256 -5.05 -1.99 -11.61
CA MET A 256 -4.81 -1.51 -10.25
C MET A 256 -3.61 -2.22 -9.65
N ASN A 257 -2.68 -1.46 -9.07
CA ASN A 257 -1.55 -1.99 -8.31
C ASN A 257 -1.91 -2.01 -6.82
N ILE A 258 -2.25 -3.16 -6.29
CA ILE A 258 -2.79 -3.32 -4.94
C ILE A 258 -1.71 -3.83 -3.98
N ILE A 259 -1.66 -3.26 -2.80
CA ILE A 259 -0.99 -3.82 -1.62
C ILE A 259 -2.06 -4.29 -0.64
N ALA A 260 -1.86 -5.48 -0.10
CA ALA A 260 -2.68 -6.03 0.97
C ALA A 260 -1.82 -6.55 2.11
N VAL A 261 -2.26 -6.30 3.34
CA VAL A 261 -1.73 -6.91 4.54
C VAL A 261 -2.89 -7.45 5.36
N THR A 262 -2.85 -8.74 5.66
CA THR A 262 -3.84 -9.39 6.52
C THR A 262 -3.15 -10.15 7.65
N ALA A 263 -3.78 -10.18 8.82
CA ALA A 263 -3.22 -10.82 10.01
C ALA A 263 -4.32 -11.36 10.94
N GLY A 264 -3.92 -12.23 11.85
CA GLY A 264 -4.84 -12.81 12.84
C GLY A 264 -5.78 -13.86 12.25
N ALA A 265 -5.48 -14.45 11.11
CA ALA A 265 -6.33 -15.50 10.55
C ALA A 265 -6.19 -16.81 11.38
N SER A 266 -7.34 -17.38 11.74
CA SER A 266 -7.41 -18.59 12.57
C SER A 266 -6.88 -19.82 11.83
N THR A 267 -6.12 -20.66 12.52
CA THR A 267 -5.66 -21.98 12.04
C THR A 267 -6.66 -23.11 12.32
N ASN A 268 -7.70 -22.84 13.12
CA ASN A 268 -8.67 -23.86 13.52
C ASN A 268 -9.71 -24.17 12.44
N VAL A 269 -9.85 -23.32 11.44
CA VAL A 269 -10.90 -23.40 10.41
C VAL A 269 -10.33 -23.91 9.09
N GLU A 270 -9.13 -23.45 8.71
CA GLU A 270 -8.46 -23.81 7.48
C GLU A 270 -6.95 -23.76 7.67
N GLN A 271 -6.22 -24.74 7.14
CA GLN A 271 -4.80 -24.89 7.39
C GLN A 271 -3.96 -23.70 6.88
N TYR A 272 -4.34 -23.11 5.74
CA TYR A 272 -3.67 -21.93 5.14
C TYR A 272 -4.67 -20.80 4.91
N SER A 273 -5.37 -20.42 5.98
CA SER A 273 -6.39 -19.37 5.98
C SER A 273 -5.92 -18.02 5.41
N ASN A 274 -4.64 -17.68 5.56
CA ASN A 274 -4.06 -16.48 4.94
C ASN A 274 -3.99 -16.56 3.40
N LEU A 275 -3.79 -17.74 2.82
CA LEU A 275 -3.82 -17.91 1.35
C LEU A 275 -5.27 -17.92 0.84
N SER A 276 -6.19 -18.51 1.61
CA SER A 276 -7.62 -18.41 1.36
C SER A 276 -8.08 -16.94 1.37
N ASP A 277 -7.61 -16.15 2.32
CA ASP A 277 -7.87 -14.72 2.40
C ASP A 277 -7.32 -13.97 1.18
N ALA A 278 -6.10 -14.30 0.74
CA ALA A 278 -5.52 -13.70 -0.46
C ALA A 278 -6.36 -14.03 -1.72
N GLN A 279 -6.75 -15.29 -1.91
CA GLN A 279 -7.63 -15.69 -3.01
C GLN A 279 -8.98 -14.97 -2.97
N THR A 280 -9.61 -14.89 -1.78
CA THR A 280 -10.90 -14.25 -1.59
C THR A 280 -10.86 -12.77 -1.89
N SER A 281 -9.85 -12.06 -1.38
CA SER A 281 -9.67 -10.64 -1.62
C SER A 281 -9.34 -10.32 -3.08
N LEU A 282 -8.52 -11.13 -3.75
CA LEU A 282 -8.26 -10.99 -5.19
C LEU A 282 -9.53 -11.19 -6.02
N LYS A 283 -10.39 -12.14 -5.61
CA LYS A 283 -11.72 -12.33 -6.22
C LYS A 283 -12.64 -11.13 -5.96
N ASN A 284 -12.67 -10.58 -4.75
CA ASN A 284 -13.46 -9.38 -4.44
C ASN A 284 -12.98 -8.17 -5.27
N LEU A 285 -11.66 -8.00 -5.43
CA LEU A 285 -11.04 -6.97 -6.26
C LEU A 285 -11.37 -7.09 -7.76
N SER A 286 -11.78 -8.27 -8.26
CA SER A 286 -12.10 -8.45 -9.67
C SER A 286 -13.26 -7.59 -10.17
N SER A 287 -14.14 -7.13 -9.27
CA SER A 287 -15.24 -6.21 -9.55
C SER A 287 -14.84 -4.73 -9.48
N TRP A 288 -13.59 -4.42 -9.14
CA TRP A 288 -13.05 -3.08 -9.05
C TRP A 288 -12.30 -2.69 -10.33
N GLN A 289 -12.17 -1.39 -10.55
CA GLN A 289 -11.42 -0.85 -11.68
C GLN A 289 -10.83 0.53 -11.36
N LYS A 290 -9.76 0.89 -12.06
CA LYS A 290 -9.19 2.23 -12.02
C LYS A 290 -10.06 3.19 -12.86
N LYS A 291 -10.58 4.25 -12.24
CA LYS A 291 -11.40 5.28 -12.88
C LYS A 291 -10.71 6.63 -12.82
N THR A 292 -10.55 7.29 -13.96
CA THR A 292 -10.11 8.69 -13.99
C THR A 292 -11.28 9.59 -13.61
N ILE A 293 -11.18 10.24 -12.45
CA ILE A 293 -12.22 11.13 -11.90
C ILE A 293 -12.03 12.57 -12.36
N LEU A 294 -10.78 13.03 -12.41
CA LEU A 294 -10.41 14.35 -12.89
C LEU A 294 -9.31 14.23 -13.93
N LYS A 295 -9.43 14.98 -15.01
CA LYS A 295 -8.43 15.04 -16.08
C LYS A 295 -7.63 16.33 -16.02
N THR A 296 -6.46 16.31 -16.58
CA THR A 296 -5.63 17.50 -16.82
C THR A 296 -6.43 18.57 -17.54
N ASN A 297 -6.39 19.80 -17.03
CA ASN A 297 -7.17 20.97 -17.45
C ASN A 297 -8.66 20.96 -17.07
N ASP A 298 -9.19 19.97 -16.37
CA ASP A 298 -10.53 20.07 -15.82
C ASP A 298 -10.62 21.27 -14.86
N VAL A 299 -11.69 22.07 -14.99
CA VAL A 299 -11.96 23.19 -14.08
C VAL A 299 -12.63 22.63 -12.83
N VAL A 300 -11.90 22.60 -11.72
CA VAL A 300 -12.38 22.04 -10.45
C VAL A 300 -13.01 23.09 -9.53
N SER A 301 -12.73 24.37 -9.77
CA SER A 301 -13.34 25.49 -9.08
C SER A 301 -13.12 26.79 -9.85
N THR A 302 -13.89 27.81 -9.48
CA THR A 302 -13.68 29.19 -9.98
C THR A 302 -13.56 30.11 -8.77
N ILE A 303 -12.52 30.94 -8.76
CA ILE A 303 -12.20 31.86 -7.68
C ILE A 303 -12.54 33.27 -8.13
N GLU A 304 -13.33 34.01 -7.34
CA GLU A 304 -13.59 35.43 -7.55
C GLU A 304 -12.40 36.25 -7.03
N TYR A 305 -11.73 36.94 -7.93
CA TYR A 305 -10.67 37.89 -7.63
C TYR A 305 -11.21 39.32 -7.62
N LYS A 306 -10.95 40.06 -6.53
CA LYS A 306 -11.29 41.47 -6.43
C LYS A 306 -10.04 42.31 -6.28
N SER A 307 -9.81 43.20 -7.27
CA SER A 307 -8.90 44.34 -7.15
C SER A 307 -9.67 45.65 -6.98
N PHE A 308 -8.96 46.75 -6.72
CA PHE A 308 -9.59 48.06 -6.48
C PHE A 308 -10.52 48.53 -7.65
N MET A 309 -10.26 48.08 -8.88
CA MET A 309 -11.03 48.51 -10.06
C MET A 309 -11.56 47.32 -10.91
N HIS A 310 -11.35 46.08 -10.49
CA HIS A 310 -11.68 44.94 -11.32
C HIS A 310 -12.11 43.72 -10.46
N THR A 311 -13.13 43.04 -10.96
CA THR A 311 -13.47 41.71 -10.48
C THR A 311 -13.26 40.74 -11.63
N ALA A 312 -12.51 39.66 -11.41
CA ALA A 312 -12.27 38.63 -12.41
C ALA A 312 -12.55 37.25 -11.79
N ASN A 313 -13.02 36.34 -12.61
CA ASN A 313 -13.14 34.95 -12.25
C ASN A 313 -11.92 34.19 -12.80
N ILE A 314 -11.26 33.43 -11.94
CA ILE A 314 -10.09 32.64 -12.28
C ILE A 314 -10.44 31.17 -12.12
N ASP A 315 -10.35 30.42 -13.22
CA ASP A 315 -10.57 28.99 -13.20
C ASP A 315 -9.36 28.27 -12.60
N VAL A 316 -9.63 27.46 -11.61
CA VAL A 316 -8.67 26.52 -11.01
C VAL A 316 -8.71 25.23 -11.81
N LYS A 317 -7.61 24.92 -12.50
CA LYS A 317 -7.50 23.75 -13.36
C LYS A 317 -6.58 22.70 -12.77
N MET A 318 -6.90 21.45 -13.05
CA MET A 318 -6.03 20.33 -12.70
C MET A 318 -4.74 20.36 -13.53
N ASP A 319 -3.60 20.12 -12.90
CA ASP A 319 -2.28 20.00 -13.52
C ASP A 319 -1.99 18.58 -14.03
N LYS A 320 -2.70 17.59 -13.50
CA LYS A 320 -2.58 16.17 -13.86
C LYS A 320 -3.86 15.41 -13.56
N ASP A 321 -3.98 14.27 -14.19
CA ASP A 321 -5.10 13.36 -13.97
C ASP A 321 -5.12 12.84 -12.51
N ILE A 322 -6.33 12.65 -11.98
CA ILE A 322 -6.54 11.91 -10.73
C ILE A 322 -7.40 10.69 -11.06
N SER A 323 -6.81 9.51 -10.88
CA SER A 323 -7.50 8.24 -10.99
C SER A 323 -7.60 7.59 -9.62
N LEU A 324 -8.72 6.94 -9.35
CA LEU A 324 -9.02 6.22 -8.12
C LEU A 324 -9.47 4.81 -8.44
N ASP A 325 -9.15 3.88 -7.54
CA ASP A 325 -9.63 2.50 -7.63
C ASP A 325 -10.98 2.40 -6.92
N LEU A 326 -11.99 1.91 -7.64
CA LEU A 326 -13.38 1.90 -7.21
C LEU A 326 -14.10 0.65 -7.71
N PRO A 327 -15.15 0.18 -6.99
CA PRO A 327 -16.10 -0.78 -7.56
C PRO A 327 -16.60 -0.30 -8.93
N ALA A 328 -16.78 -1.21 -9.87
CA ALA A 328 -17.14 -0.86 -11.25
C ALA A 328 -18.45 -0.04 -11.35
N ASN A 329 -19.39 -0.25 -10.42
CA ASN A 329 -20.68 0.43 -10.39
C ASN A 329 -20.69 1.69 -9.49
N ALA A 330 -19.58 2.00 -8.78
CA ALA A 330 -19.54 3.14 -7.88
C ALA A 330 -19.52 4.46 -8.66
N GLU A 331 -20.32 5.42 -8.21
CA GLU A 331 -20.28 6.81 -8.64
C GLU A 331 -19.41 7.60 -7.66
N CYS A 332 -18.45 8.35 -8.20
CA CYS A 332 -17.56 9.17 -7.40
C CYS A 332 -17.84 10.66 -7.66
N THR A 333 -18.02 11.39 -6.58
CA THR A 333 -18.11 12.85 -6.59
C THR A 333 -16.92 13.44 -5.85
N TYR A 334 -16.68 14.74 -6.03
CA TYR A 334 -15.63 15.42 -5.29
C TYR A 334 -16.07 16.79 -4.79
N THR A 335 -15.45 17.22 -3.71
CA THR A 335 -15.53 18.60 -3.22
C THR A 335 -14.13 19.17 -3.11
N ILE A 336 -13.99 20.48 -3.30
CA ILE A 336 -12.72 21.18 -3.14
C ILE A 336 -12.85 22.23 -2.06
N ASP A 337 -11.96 22.18 -1.08
CA ASP A 337 -11.85 23.19 -0.04
C ASP A 337 -10.76 24.19 -0.43
N LEU A 338 -11.18 25.36 -0.81
CA LEU A 338 -10.31 26.51 -1.10
C LEU A 338 -11.07 27.80 -0.85
N PRO A 339 -10.37 28.90 -0.50
CA PRO A 339 -11.00 30.20 -0.36
C PRO A 339 -11.66 30.65 -1.67
N LYS A 340 -12.93 31.05 -1.62
CA LYS A 340 -13.68 31.49 -2.81
C LYS A 340 -13.35 32.90 -3.27
N LYS A 341 -12.70 33.70 -2.41
CA LYS A 341 -12.35 35.11 -2.67
C LYS A 341 -10.93 35.39 -2.26
N PHE A 342 -10.18 36.04 -3.11
CA PHE A 342 -8.79 36.42 -2.89
C PHE A 342 -8.57 37.93 -3.06
N SER A 343 -7.69 38.51 -2.24
CA SER A 343 -7.19 39.86 -2.43
C SER A 343 -5.90 39.86 -3.27
N ALA A 344 -5.53 41.02 -3.78
CA ALA A 344 -4.33 41.19 -4.59
C ALA A 344 -3.01 40.75 -3.91
N GLU A 345 -3.03 40.59 -2.60
CA GLU A 345 -1.85 40.21 -1.78
C GLU A 345 -1.48 38.72 -1.92
N LEU A 346 -2.36 37.90 -2.50
CA LEU A 346 -2.17 36.44 -2.63
C LEU A 346 -1.57 36.01 -4.00
N TYR A 347 -1.23 36.96 -4.89
CA TYR A 347 -0.49 36.66 -6.09
C TYR A 347 0.91 36.14 -5.77
N ASP A 348 1.37 35.15 -6.52
CA ASP A 348 2.64 34.45 -6.34
C ASP A 348 2.73 33.55 -5.10
N GLN A 349 1.65 33.34 -4.36
CA GLN A 349 1.62 32.35 -3.29
C GLN A 349 1.08 31.01 -3.81
N ASN A 350 1.74 29.93 -3.42
CA ASN A 350 1.20 28.57 -3.60
C ASN A 350 0.07 28.37 -2.58
N ILE A 351 -1.17 28.32 -3.07
CA ILE A 351 -2.34 28.05 -2.26
C ILE A 351 -2.52 26.56 -2.18
N GLN A 352 -2.63 26.05 -0.97
CA GLN A 352 -2.99 24.64 -0.75
C GLN A 352 -4.49 24.49 -0.80
N ALA A 353 -4.98 23.57 -1.62
CA ALA A 353 -6.37 23.19 -1.69
C ALA A 353 -6.50 21.70 -1.40
N THR A 354 -7.58 21.31 -0.74
CA THR A 354 -7.87 19.92 -0.45
C THR A 354 -9.05 19.47 -1.30
N ILE A 355 -8.83 18.43 -2.09
CA ILE A 355 -9.89 17.75 -2.84
C ILE A 355 -10.28 16.51 -2.05
N THR A 356 -11.55 16.40 -1.70
CA THR A 356 -12.14 15.23 -1.02
C THR A 356 -13.02 14.49 -2.01
N PHE A 357 -12.73 13.22 -2.23
CA PHE A 357 -13.48 12.33 -3.10
C PHE A 357 -14.42 11.47 -2.26
N THR A 358 -15.66 11.36 -2.70
CA THR A 358 -16.74 10.65 -2.01
C THR A 358 -17.41 9.70 -2.98
N ALA A 359 -17.59 8.44 -2.57
CA ALA A 359 -18.40 7.46 -3.24
C ALA A 359 -19.38 6.84 -2.23
N ASP A 360 -20.65 6.69 -2.63
CA ASP A 360 -21.75 6.18 -1.79
C ASP A 360 -21.79 6.84 -0.38
N ASN A 361 -21.63 8.17 -0.35
CA ASN A 361 -21.58 9.00 0.86
C ASN A 361 -20.42 8.72 1.82
N LYS A 362 -19.44 7.91 1.42
CA LYS A 362 -18.19 7.69 2.19
C LYS A 362 -17.06 8.47 1.56
N VAL A 363 -16.24 9.14 2.37
CA VAL A 363 -14.96 9.71 1.91
C VAL A 363 -14.01 8.56 1.61
N ILE A 364 -13.60 8.46 0.35
CA ILE A 364 -12.74 7.36 -0.15
C ILE A 364 -11.30 7.79 -0.36
N TYR A 365 -11.07 9.10 -0.58
CA TYR A 365 -9.72 9.62 -0.78
C TYR A 365 -9.71 11.14 -0.56
N THR A 366 -8.59 11.64 -0.04
CA THR A 366 -8.35 13.07 0.11
C THR A 366 -6.98 13.42 -0.42
N LYS A 367 -6.88 14.48 -1.22
CA LYS A 367 -5.63 14.92 -1.82
C LYS A 367 -5.44 16.41 -1.68
N THR A 368 -4.27 16.81 -1.17
CA THR A 368 -3.85 18.21 -1.19
C THR A 368 -3.16 18.51 -2.51
N ILE A 369 -3.56 19.59 -3.16
CA ILE A 369 -2.96 20.12 -4.37
C ILE A 369 -2.46 21.54 -4.14
N SER A 370 -1.38 21.91 -4.82
CA SER A 370 -0.86 23.29 -4.83
C SER A 370 -1.40 24.02 -6.05
N ILE A 371 -2.00 25.18 -5.84
CA ILE A 371 -2.57 26.00 -6.90
C ILE A 371 -1.74 27.27 -6.99
N THR A 372 -1.24 27.55 -8.19
CA THR A 372 -0.57 28.83 -8.49
C THR A 372 -1.57 29.73 -9.20
N LEU A 373 -1.95 30.84 -8.60
CA LEU A 373 -2.81 31.81 -9.25
C LEU A 373 -2.07 32.52 -10.38
N PRO A 374 -2.66 32.61 -11.59
CA PRO A 374 -2.01 33.30 -12.71
C PRO A 374 -1.89 34.80 -12.41
N ARG A 375 -0.71 35.36 -12.67
CA ARG A 375 -0.49 36.82 -12.61
C ARG A 375 -1.39 37.53 -13.61
N GLU A 376 -2.10 38.57 -13.15
CA GLU A 376 -2.77 39.49 -14.09
C GLU A 376 -1.75 40.09 -15.06
N LYS A 377 -1.98 39.87 -16.35
CA LYS A 377 -1.10 40.41 -17.40
C LYS A 377 -1.31 41.92 -17.65
N ASN A 378 -2.24 42.55 -16.93
CA ASN A 378 -2.63 43.92 -17.15
C ASN A 378 -1.63 44.92 -16.53
N ILE A 379 -0.98 45.73 -17.35
CA ILE A 379 0.02 46.74 -16.96
C ILE A 379 -0.52 47.66 -15.86
N PHE A 380 -1.81 48.04 -15.93
CA PHE A 380 -2.46 48.90 -14.94
C PHE A 380 -2.59 48.22 -13.55
N GLY A 381 -2.93 46.95 -13.50
CA GLY A 381 -2.94 46.20 -12.22
C GLY A 381 -1.56 46.14 -11.56
N ARG A 382 -0.50 46.00 -12.36
CA ARG A 382 0.90 46.02 -11.85
C ARG A 382 1.28 47.39 -11.28
N ILE A 383 0.87 48.49 -11.91
CA ILE A 383 1.16 49.86 -11.45
C ILE A 383 0.40 50.15 -10.15
N ILE A 384 -0.84 49.70 -10.01
CA ILE A 384 -1.64 49.86 -8.78
C ILE A 384 -1.07 49.05 -7.66
N LEU A 385 -0.64 47.82 -7.87
CA LEU A 385 0.00 46.97 -6.89
C LEU A 385 1.31 47.58 -6.38
N HIS A 386 2.14 48.13 -7.27
CA HIS A 386 3.37 48.87 -6.92
C HIS A 386 3.08 50.11 -6.10
N LEU A 387 2.06 50.88 -6.45
CA LEU A 387 1.65 52.08 -5.70
C LEU A 387 1.08 51.72 -4.31
N GLN A 388 0.33 50.64 -4.19
CA GLN A 388 -0.19 50.18 -2.89
C GLN A 388 0.94 49.65 -1.96
N ASN A 389 1.93 48.97 -2.52
CA ASN A 389 3.11 48.55 -1.73
C ASN A 389 4.00 49.72 -1.35
N PHE A 390 4.04 50.78 -2.13
CA PHE A 390 4.79 52.00 -1.81
C PHE A 390 4.12 52.87 -0.72
N ILE A 391 2.79 52.79 -0.60
CA ILE A 391 2.01 53.50 0.43
C ILE A 391 1.99 52.76 1.77
N LYS A 392 2.24 51.44 1.76
CA LYS A 392 2.27 50.59 2.98
C LYS A 392 3.68 50.45 3.60
N GLY A 393 4.73 50.85 2.92
CA GLY A 393 6.11 50.94 3.45
C GLY A 393 6.46 52.36 3.84
#